data_dac3320de5e253abadce7accd18becd0
#
_entry.id   dac3320de5e253abadce7accd18becd0
#
_cell.length_a   1.000
_cell.length_b   1.000
_cell.length_c   1.000
_cell.angle_alpha   90.00
_cell.angle_beta   90.00
_cell.angle_gamma   90.00
#
_symmetry.space_group_name_H-M   'P 1'
#
loop_
_entity.id
_entity.type
_entity.pdbx_description
1 polymer ?
#
loop_
_entity_poly.entity_id
_entity_poly.type
_entity_poly.pdbx_seq_one_letter_code
_entity_poly.pdbx_strand_id
1 'polypeptide(L)'
;MAGHAGRWKTLELVSWNYCWPQMSRYIGQYVKTCDLCLHTKVQQSPPVGELSLLPTPESHWDTISVDFIVELPESHGYNMIMNVIDSVSKVSHFIPTPTTITALGAACLFLTHIWKLHGLLKQVVSDQGPQFIVELM
;
A
#
# COMPACT_ATOMS: atom_id res chain seq x y z
N MET A 1 -9.85 8.35 -40.82
CA MET A 1 -9.12 8.69 -39.59
C MET A 1 -8.55 7.43 -38.98
N ALA A 2 -7.24 7.33 -38.79
CA ALA A 2 -6.64 6.20 -38.11
C ALA A 2 -7.00 6.34 -36.61
N GLY A 3 -7.89 5.46 -36.10
CA GLY A 3 -8.20 5.43 -34.67
C GLY A 3 -6.96 5.00 -33.89
N HIS A 4 -6.62 5.66 -32.83
CA HIS A 4 -5.60 5.42 -31.81
C HIS A 4 -4.80 4.10 -31.97
N ALA A 5 -4.01 4.01 -33.05
CA ALA A 5 -3.19 2.86 -33.37
C ALA A 5 -2.08 2.70 -32.31
N GLY A 6 -1.68 1.48 -32.03
CA GLY A 6 -0.56 1.23 -31.12
C GLY A 6 0.77 1.76 -31.67
N ARG A 7 1.82 1.74 -30.83
CA ARG A 7 3.16 2.32 -31.12
C ARG A 7 3.68 1.99 -32.51
N TRP A 8 3.65 0.74 -32.90
CA TRP A 8 4.22 0.28 -34.17
C TRP A 8 3.45 0.81 -35.37
N LYS A 9 2.13 0.77 -35.32
CA LYS A 9 1.28 1.29 -36.42
C LYS A 9 1.39 2.80 -36.55
N THR A 10 1.47 3.53 -35.45
CA THR A 10 1.69 4.98 -35.47
C THR A 10 3.08 5.31 -36.03
N LEU A 11 4.11 4.56 -35.65
CA LEU A 11 5.46 4.74 -36.18
C LEU A 11 5.48 4.53 -37.70
N GLU A 12 4.86 3.46 -38.21
CA GLU A 12 4.74 3.17 -39.65
C GLU A 12 4.09 4.33 -40.39
N LEU A 13 2.91 4.79 -39.92
CA LEU A 13 2.18 5.86 -40.59
C LEU A 13 2.95 7.19 -40.61
N VAL A 14 3.62 7.53 -39.54
CA VAL A 14 4.40 8.77 -39.44
C VAL A 14 5.67 8.68 -40.31
N SER A 15 6.32 7.50 -40.39
CA SER A 15 7.54 7.31 -41.17
C SER A 15 7.35 7.45 -42.67
N TRP A 16 6.12 7.40 -43.19
CA TRP A 16 5.84 7.64 -44.61
C TRP A 16 6.16 9.08 -45.05
N ASN A 17 5.99 10.06 -44.13
CA ASN A 17 6.13 11.47 -44.48
C ASN A 17 7.22 12.19 -43.69
N TYR A 18 7.67 11.62 -42.57
CA TYR A 18 8.58 12.28 -41.64
C TYR A 18 9.69 11.34 -41.17
N CYS A 19 10.89 11.93 -40.96
CA CYS A 19 12.03 11.24 -40.38
C CYS A 19 12.84 12.22 -39.54
N TRP A 20 13.09 11.87 -38.26
CA TRP A 20 13.98 12.63 -37.37
C TRP A 20 14.69 11.72 -36.37
N PRO A 21 15.81 12.19 -35.76
CA PRO A 21 16.52 11.41 -34.77
C PRO A 21 15.64 11.03 -33.59
N GLN A 22 15.73 9.77 -33.13
CA GLN A 22 14.94 9.22 -32.01
C GLN A 22 13.40 9.20 -32.21
N MET A 23 12.90 9.27 -33.43
CA MET A 23 11.48 9.25 -33.75
C MET A 23 10.72 8.09 -33.10
N SER A 24 11.29 6.89 -33.09
CA SER A 24 10.66 5.72 -32.45
C SER A 24 10.45 5.88 -30.93
N ARG A 25 11.39 6.53 -30.25
CA ARG A 25 11.29 6.83 -28.82
C ARG A 25 10.20 7.86 -28.55
N TYR A 26 10.20 8.94 -29.31
CA TYR A 26 9.20 10.01 -29.23
C TYR A 26 7.78 9.47 -29.45
N ILE A 27 7.56 8.71 -30.53
CA ILE A 27 6.25 8.13 -30.84
C ILE A 27 5.83 7.13 -29.75
N GLY A 28 6.79 6.35 -29.22
CA GLY A 28 6.50 5.45 -28.10
C GLY A 28 6.00 6.17 -26.86
N GLN A 29 6.60 7.31 -26.53
CA GLN A 29 6.17 8.15 -25.43
C GLN A 29 4.80 8.79 -25.69
N TYR A 30 4.60 9.37 -26.85
CA TYR A 30 3.32 9.96 -27.28
C TYR A 30 2.16 8.98 -27.18
N VAL A 31 2.34 7.73 -27.65
CA VAL A 31 1.29 6.70 -27.55
C VAL A 31 1.04 6.26 -26.11
N LYS A 32 2.07 6.20 -25.27
CA LYS A 32 1.93 5.85 -23.85
C LYS A 32 1.16 6.90 -23.03
N THR A 33 1.32 8.18 -23.36
CA THR A 33 0.68 9.29 -22.67
C THR A 33 -0.67 9.70 -23.30
N CYS A 34 -1.16 8.95 -24.27
CA CYS A 34 -2.44 9.23 -24.90
C CYS A 34 -3.59 8.97 -23.91
N ASP A 35 -4.25 10.04 -23.50
CA ASP A 35 -5.32 10.01 -22.51
C ASP A 35 -6.47 9.07 -22.89
N LEU A 36 -6.96 9.18 -24.12
CA LEU A 36 -8.02 8.31 -24.63
C LEU A 36 -7.62 6.82 -24.58
N CYS A 37 -6.37 6.49 -24.95
CA CYS A 37 -5.90 5.11 -24.90
C CYS A 37 -5.73 4.59 -23.47
N LEU A 38 -5.35 5.44 -22.53
CA LEU A 38 -5.21 5.09 -21.12
C LEU A 38 -6.56 4.72 -20.48
N HIS A 39 -7.61 5.43 -20.87
CA HIS A 39 -8.96 5.19 -20.31
C HIS A 39 -9.76 4.10 -21.05
N THR A 40 -9.52 3.88 -22.35
CA THR A 40 -10.38 2.99 -23.15
C THR A 40 -9.74 1.64 -23.49
N LYS A 41 -8.41 1.53 -23.51
CA LYS A 41 -7.75 0.26 -23.83
C LYS A 41 -7.54 -0.56 -22.56
N VAL A 42 -7.91 -1.84 -22.63
CA VAL A 42 -7.59 -2.82 -21.58
C VAL A 42 -6.06 -2.87 -21.43
N GLN A 43 -5.58 -2.55 -20.24
CA GLN A 43 -4.17 -2.71 -19.90
C GLN A 43 -3.84 -4.21 -19.84
N GLN A 44 -2.89 -4.65 -20.65
CA GLN A 44 -2.33 -5.99 -20.54
C GLN A 44 -1.33 -6.00 -19.37
N SER A 45 -1.84 -5.93 -18.15
CA SER A 45 -1.05 -6.19 -16.97
C SER A 45 -0.81 -7.71 -16.86
N PRO A 46 0.34 -8.17 -16.38
CA PRO A 46 0.50 -9.57 -16.03
C PRO A 46 -0.63 -9.97 -15.06
N PRO A 47 -1.11 -11.22 -15.12
CA PRO A 47 -2.15 -11.68 -14.19
C PRO A 47 -1.71 -11.37 -12.76
N VAL A 48 -2.63 -10.84 -11.98
CA VAL A 48 -2.39 -10.62 -10.55
C VAL A 48 -2.04 -11.97 -9.94
N GLY A 49 -0.90 -12.05 -9.26
CA GLY A 49 -0.48 -13.29 -8.59
C GLY A 49 -1.56 -13.83 -7.65
N GLU A 50 -1.57 -15.11 -7.42
CA GLU A 50 -2.47 -15.72 -6.45
C GLU A 50 -2.23 -15.12 -5.06
N LEU A 51 -3.32 -14.83 -4.34
CA LEU A 51 -3.23 -14.37 -2.96
C LEU A 51 -2.67 -15.52 -2.10
N SER A 52 -1.53 -15.27 -1.46
CA SER A 52 -1.02 -16.18 -0.44
C SER A 52 -1.83 -15.99 0.83
N LEU A 53 -2.49 -17.07 1.28
CA LEU A 53 -3.22 -17.04 2.54
C LEU A 53 -2.24 -16.96 3.71
N LEU A 54 -2.54 -16.09 4.65
CA LEU A 54 -1.83 -16.08 5.92
C LEU A 54 -2.17 -17.36 6.72
N PRO A 55 -1.21 -17.92 7.47
CA PRO A 55 -1.49 -19.07 8.31
C PRO A 55 -2.59 -18.72 9.33
N THR A 56 -3.51 -19.65 9.54
CA THR A 56 -4.58 -19.47 10.53
C THR A 56 -3.98 -19.55 11.94
N PRO A 57 -4.19 -18.56 12.81
CA PRO A 57 -3.70 -18.59 14.17
C PRO A 57 -4.34 -19.72 14.98
N GLU A 58 -3.58 -20.38 15.84
CA GLU A 58 -4.05 -21.50 16.67
C GLU A 58 -4.65 -21.01 18.01
N SER A 59 -4.16 -19.90 18.53
CA SER A 59 -4.58 -19.39 19.84
C SER A 59 -4.87 -17.89 19.79
N HIS A 60 -5.65 -17.42 20.79
CA HIS A 60 -5.90 -15.99 21.00
C HIS A 60 -4.58 -15.26 21.28
N TRP A 61 -4.42 -14.09 20.68
CA TRP A 61 -3.24 -13.22 20.82
C TRP A 61 -1.92 -13.81 20.32
N ASP A 62 -1.95 -14.91 19.57
CA ASP A 62 -0.78 -15.41 18.84
C ASP A 62 -0.45 -14.53 17.63
N THR A 63 -1.48 -14.14 16.88
CA THR A 63 -1.38 -13.29 15.69
C THR A 63 -2.29 -12.09 15.84
N ILE A 64 -1.72 -10.91 15.72
CA ILE A 64 -2.46 -9.64 15.78
C ILE A 64 -2.31 -8.84 14.50
N SER A 65 -3.30 -8.00 14.23
CA SER A 65 -3.21 -6.95 13.20
C SER A 65 -3.06 -5.60 13.89
N VAL A 66 -2.13 -4.79 13.41
CA VAL A 66 -1.90 -3.42 13.90
C VAL A 66 -2.11 -2.44 12.76
N ASP A 67 -2.89 -1.40 13.01
CA ASP A 67 -3.20 -0.34 12.07
C ASP A 67 -3.28 1.01 12.77
N PHE A 68 -3.10 2.11 12.00
CA PHE A 68 -3.22 3.47 12.52
C PHE A 68 -4.37 4.22 11.85
N ILE A 69 -5.32 4.67 12.63
CA ILE A 69 -6.39 5.56 12.18
C ILE A 69 -5.89 6.99 12.35
N VAL A 70 -5.62 7.64 11.25
CA VAL A 70 -5.07 9.00 11.16
C VAL A 70 -6.16 10.03 10.84
N GLU A 71 -5.81 11.33 10.85
CA GLU A 71 -6.69 12.45 10.50
C GLU A 71 -7.92 12.59 11.41
N LEU A 72 -7.82 12.18 12.64
CA LEU A 72 -8.86 12.39 13.63
C LEU A 72 -8.79 13.82 14.21
N PRO A 73 -9.94 14.41 14.59
CA PRO A 73 -9.94 15.68 15.29
C PRO A 73 -9.16 15.56 16.60
N GLU A 74 -8.41 16.60 16.94
CA GLU A 74 -7.60 16.62 18.17
C GLU A 74 -8.49 16.54 19.41
N SER A 75 -8.16 15.60 20.29
CA SER A 75 -8.80 15.43 21.58
C SER A 75 -7.75 15.13 22.65
N HIS A 76 -7.66 15.96 23.68
CA HIS A 76 -6.70 15.83 24.78
C HIS A 76 -5.22 15.66 24.35
N GLY A 77 -4.82 16.28 23.23
CA GLY A 77 -3.48 16.17 22.68
C GLY A 77 -3.24 14.95 21.78
N TYR A 78 -4.27 14.16 21.49
CA TYR A 78 -4.21 13.01 20.58
C TYR A 78 -5.06 13.27 19.34
N ASN A 79 -4.56 12.86 18.19
CA ASN A 79 -5.21 13.02 16.88
C ASN A 79 -5.09 11.77 15.99
N MET A 80 -4.67 10.66 16.58
CA MET A 80 -4.50 9.37 15.92
C MET A 80 -4.82 8.25 16.92
N ILE A 81 -5.22 7.10 16.42
CA ILE A 81 -5.45 5.90 17.23
C ILE A 81 -4.63 4.75 16.67
N MET A 82 -3.83 4.11 17.52
CA MET A 82 -3.25 2.80 17.22
C MET A 82 -4.28 1.73 17.55
N ASN A 83 -4.72 1.01 16.54
CA ASN A 83 -5.70 -0.08 16.67
C ASN A 83 -4.97 -1.42 16.59
N VAL A 84 -5.14 -2.25 17.59
CA VAL A 84 -4.55 -3.59 17.68
C VAL A 84 -5.67 -4.61 17.82
N ILE A 85 -5.75 -5.54 16.86
CA ILE A 85 -6.85 -6.51 16.75
C ILE A 85 -6.29 -7.93 16.84
N ASP A 86 -6.82 -8.74 17.72
CA ASP A 86 -6.56 -10.19 17.73
C ASP A 86 -7.20 -10.86 16.49
N SER A 87 -6.42 -11.65 15.78
CA SER A 87 -6.87 -12.31 14.55
C SER A 87 -7.94 -13.38 14.78
N VAL A 88 -7.97 -13.99 15.96
CA VAL A 88 -8.92 -15.06 16.32
C VAL A 88 -10.21 -14.49 16.90
N SER A 89 -10.12 -13.81 18.04
CA SER A 89 -11.30 -13.30 18.76
C SER A 89 -11.91 -12.03 18.21
N LYS A 90 -11.14 -11.30 17.36
CA LYS A 90 -11.50 -9.97 16.83
C LYS A 90 -11.64 -8.90 17.94
N VAL A 91 -11.18 -9.19 19.13
CA VAL A 91 -11.09 -8.19 20.20
C VAL A 91 -10.07 -7.13 19.81
N SER A 92 -10.43 -5.86 20.01
CA SER A 92 -9.63 -4.70 19.62
C SER A 92 -9.22 -3.86 20.81
N HIS A 93 -7.98 -3.37 20.80
CA HIS A 93 -7.49 -2.32 21.68
C HIS A 93 -7.29 -1.04 20.90
N PHE A 94 -7.91 0.05 21.33
CA PHE A 94 -7.77 1.38 20.75
C PHE A 94 -6.89 2.23 21.65
N ILE A 95 -5.70 2.59 21.19
CA ILE A 95 -4.70 3.32 21.99
C ILE A 95 -4.56 4.72 21.40
N PRO A 96 -4.96 5.79 22.11
CA PRO A 96 -4.81 7.16 21.60
C PRO A 96 -3.35 7.53 21.49
N THR A 97 -2.98 8.12 20.35
CA THR A 97 -1.60 8.49 20.01
C THR A 97 -1.55 9.84 19.29
N PRO A 98 -0.46 10.62 19.43
CA PRO A 98 -0.22 11.77 18.58
C PRO A 98 0.35 11.33 17.22
N THR A 99 0.08 12.08 16.16
CA THR A 99 0.68 11.84 14.82
C THR A 99 2.21 11.95 14.79
N THR A 100 2.80 12.62 15.79
CA THR A 100 4.26 12.76 15.93
C THR A 100 4.94 11.57 16.61
N ILE A 101 4.19 10.49 16.86
CA ILE A 101 4.76 9.31 17.52
C ILE A 101 5.89 8.70 16.70
N THR A 102 6.98 8.35 17.37
CA THR A 102 8.11 7.63 16.77
C THR A 102 7.87 6.11 16.86
N ALA A 103 8.63 5.32 16.08
CA ALA A 103 8.59 3.86 16.16
C ALA A 103 8.86 3.35 17.59
N LEU A 104 9.83 3.95 18.29
CA LEU A 104 10.10 3.65 19.70
C LEU A 104 8.90 3.97 20.61
N GLY A 105 8.25 5.11 20.40
CA GLY A 105 7.03 5.48 21.13
C GLY A 105 5.91 4.47 20.92
N ALA A 106 5.67 4.05 19.67
CA ALA A 106 4.69 3.02 19.34
C ALA A 106 5.01 1.67 19.99
N ALA A 107 6.29 1.28 20.01
CA ALA A 107 6.75 0.07 20.70
C ALA A 107 6.49 0.15 22.23
N CYS A 108 6.75 1.28 22.86
CA CYS A 108 6.46 1.47 24.28
C CYS A 108 4.96 1.37 24.59
N LEU A 109 4.09 1.95 23.75
CA LEU A 109 2.65 1.82 23.88
C LEU A 109 2.20 0.36 23.71
N PHE A 110 2.76 -0.31 22.71
CA PHE A 110 2.50 -1.72 22.46
C PHE A 110 2.86 -2.60 23.67
N LEU A 111 4.06 -2.42 24.24
CA LEU A 111 4.52 -3.14 25.43
C LEU A 111 3.58 -2.89 26.62
N THR A 112 3.16 -1.65 26.82
CA THR A 112 2.37 -1.25 27.99
C THR A 112 0.92 -1.75 27.89
N HIS A 113 0.32 -1.69 26.72
CA HIS A 113 -1.11 -1.93 26.53
C HIS A 113 -1.44 -3.34 26.02
N ILE A 114 -0.52 -3.97 25.28
CA ILE A 114 -0.77 -5.27 24.65
C ILE A 114 0.06 -6.38 25.30
N TRP A 115 1.38 -6.26 25.26
CA TRP A 115 2.27 -7.32 25.75
C TRP A 115 2.05 -7.61 27.25
N LYS A 116 1.91 -6.57 28.05
CA LYS A 116 1.65 -6.72 29.50
C LYS A 116 0.35 -7.49 29.81
N LEU A 117 -0.65 -7.41 28.92
CA LEU A 117 -1.96 -8.05 29.12
C LEU A 117 -2.02 -9.45 28.51
N HIS A 118 -1.40 -9.66 27.34
CA HIS A 118 -1.61 -10.86 26.52
C HIS A 118 -0.35 -11.72 26.34
N GLY A 119 0.81 -11.23 26.79
CA GLY A 119 2.06 -11.96 26.70
C GLY A 119 2.73 -11.86 25.34
N LEU A 120 3.62 -12.85 25.02
CA LEU A 120 4.43 -12.86 23.82
C LEU A 120 3.60 -13.28 22.61
N LEU A 121 3.65 -12.47 21.57
CA LEU A 121 2.99 -12.73 20.27
C LEU A 121 3.89 -13.57 19.38
N LYS A 122 3.32 -14.36 18.50
CA LYS A 122 4.05 -15.12 17.47
C LYS A 122 4.19 -14.32 16.17
N GLN A 123 3.16 -13.53 15.83
CA GLN A 123 3.13 -12.80 14.56
C GLN A 123 2.38 -11.47 14.68
N VAL A 124 2.92 -10.45 14.04
CA VAL A 124 2.28 -9.15 13.87
C VAL A 124 2.07 -8.90 12.38
N VAL A 125 0.85 -8.57 12.01
CA VAL A 125 0.48 -8.18 10.64
C VAL A 125 0.19 -6.67 10.67
N SER A 126 0.90 -5.90 9.86
CA SER A 126 0.65 -4.47 9.70
C SER A 126 0.73 -4.10 8.22
N ASP A 127 0.16 -2.95 7.86
CA ASP A 127 0.42 -2.35 6.58
C ASP A 127 1.87 -1.84 6.49
N GLN A 128 2.32 -1.48 5.28
CA GLN A 128 3.66 -0.93 5.05
C GLN A 128 3.73 0.57 5.41
N GLY A 129 3.09 0.98 6.50
CA GLY A 129 3.17 2.36 7.00
C GLY A 129 4.60 2.76 7.35
N PRO A 130 5.05 3.98 7.04
CA PRO A 130 6.43 4.43 7.30
C PRO A 130 6.82 4.34 8.78
N GLN A 131 5.86 4.32 9.68
CA GLN A 131 6.06 4.20 11.12
C GLN A 131 6.51 2.80 11.57
N PHE A 132 6.28 1.77 10.75
CA PHE A 132 6.67 0.38 11.04
C PHE A 132 7.96 -0.06 10.36
N ILE A 133 8.36 0.61 9.25
CA ILE A 133 9.44 0.10 8.38
C ILE A 133 10.83 0.37 8.95
N VAL A 134 11.02 1.36 9.81
CA VAL A 134 12.37 1.89 10.09
C VAL A 134 13.07 1.27 11.30
N GLU A 135 12.39 0.76 12.32
CA GLU A 135 13.07 0.34 13.56
C GLU A 135 12.47 -0.86 14.33
N LEU A 136 11.41 -1.47 13.86
CA LEU A 136 10.77 -2.59 14.57
C LEU A 136 11.19 -3.98 14.03
N MET A 137 11.94 -4.02 12.95
CA MET A 137 12.59 -5.20 12.40
C MET A 137 14.10 -5.13 12.60
#